data_60f3999dfa240b9562177d0453dee4b4
#
_entry.id   60f3999dfa240b9562177d0453dee4b4
#
_cell.length_a   1.000
_cell.length_b   1.000
_cell.length_c   1.000
_cell.angle_alpha   90.00
_cell.angle_beta   90.00
_cell.angle_gamma   90.00
#
_symmetry.space_group_name_H-M   'P 1'
#
loop_
_entity.id
_entity.type
_entity.pdbx_description
1 polymer ?
#
loop_
_entity_poly.entity_id
_entity_poly.type
_entity_poly.pdbx_seq_one_letter_code
_entity_poly.pdbx_strand_id
1 'polypeptide(L)'
;MDCKVGFIGFGLIAGSIAHALRESGNNYNIIATSRRLEPVYKAKEDGVVDDVLDCVDDRFANCDFIILCTPVITMNDYLKQLKDIVKSGCIITDVGSVKTSIHNTVKELDMENVFIGGHPMAGSELTGYANSSSAIMKNARYVITPTSKTTNEQLERFKALVYDMKANPNNMGYTIHDKS
;
A
#
# COMPACT_ATOMS: atom_id res chain seq x y z
N MET A 1 -19.63 1.88 2.81
CA MET A 1 -18.82 3.04 3.19
C MET A 1 -17.68 3.17 2.20
N ASP A 2 -17.49 4.36 1.68
CA ASP A 2 -16.49 4.61 0.65
C ASP A 2 -15.09 4.65 1.29
N CYS A 3 -14.15 3.98 0.66
CA CYS A 3 -12.76 3.96 1.12
C CYS A 3 -11.86 4.42 -0.03
N LYS A 4 -11.02 5.42 0.22
CA LYS A 4 -10.10 5.93 -0.79
C LYS A 4 -8.71 5.39 -0.55
N VAL A 5 -8.17 4.72 -1.57
CA VAL A 5 -6.84 4.11 -1.55
C VAL A 5 -5.97 4.75 -2.61
N GLY A 6 -4.81 5.24 -2.21
CA GLY A 6 -3.82 5.80 -3.11
C GLY A 6 -2.62 4.86 -3.26
N PHE A 7 -2.17 4.67 -4.49
CA PHE A 7 -0.95 3.92 -4.78
C PHE A 7 0.14 4.86 -5.26
N ILE A 8 1.33 4.68 -4.72
CA ILE A 8 2.54 5.37 -5.19
C ILE A 8 3.49 4.29 -5.69
N GLY A 9 3.72 4.26 -7.00
CA GLY A 9 4.32 3.13 -7.70
C GLY A 9 3.24 2.14 -8.13
N PHE A 10 3.35 1.63 -9.36
CA PHE A 10 2.27 0.79 -9.88
C PHE A 10 2.82 -0.30 -10.78
N GLY A 11 3.26 -1.38 -10.18
CA GLY A 11 3.76 -2.58 -10.85
C GLY A 11 2.88 -3.79 -10.58
N LEU A 12 3.51 -4.95 -10.46
CA LEU A 12 2.81 -6.23 -10.27
C LEU A 12 1.99 -6.25 -8.98
N ILE A 13 2.60 -5.92 -7.85
CA ILE A 13 1.93 -6.03 -6.54
C ILE A 13 0.86 -4.95 -6.40
N ALA A 14 1.17 -3.70 -6.75
CA ALA A 14 0.18 -2.63 -6.71
C ALA A 14 -1.04 -2.96 -7.57
N GLY A 15 -0.80 -3.39 -8.81
CA GLY A 15 -1.87 -3.79 -9.72
C GLY A 15 -2.69 -4.96 -9.18
N SER A 16 -2.04 -5.94 -8.58
CA SER A 16 -2.72 -7.11 -8.01
C SER A 16 -3.58 -6.74 -6.81
N ILE A 17 -3.10 -5.86 -5.94
CA ILE A 17 -3.89 -5.33 -4.82
C ILE A 17 -5.08 -4.54 -5.36
N ALA A 18 -4.86 -3.67 -6.34
CA ALA A 18 -5.94 -2.86 -6.91
C ALA A 18 -7.02 -3.73 -7.56
N HIS A 19 -6.64 -4.75 -8.33
CA HIS A 19 -7.58 -5.74 -8.87
C HIS A 19 -8.38 -6.42 -7.76
N ALA A 20 -7.70 -6.87 -6.71
CA ALA A 20 -8.35 -7.57 -5.61
C ALA A 20 -9.37 -6.69 -4.88
N LEU A 21 -9.02 -5.43 -4.62
CA LEU A 21 -9.94 -4.49 -3.99
C LEU A 21 -11.14 -4.19 -4.88
N ARG A 22 -10.91 -4.02 -6.18
CA ARG A 22 -12.01 -3.78 -7.14
C ARG A 22 -12.97 -4.97 -7.19
N GLU A 23 -12.47 -6.18 -7.14
CA GLU A 23 -13.26 -7.41 -7.21
C GLU A 23 -13.91 -7.76 -5.86
N SER A 24 -13.58 -7.06 -4.77
CA SER A 24 -14.12 -7.35 -3.44
C SER A 24 -15.63 -7.08 -3.32
N GLY A 25 -16.17 -6.29 -4.22
CA GLY A 25 -17.57 -5.84 -4.16
C GLY A 25 -17.79 -4.67 -3.22
N ASN A 26 -16.78 -4.24 -2.48
CA ASN A 26 -16.85 -3.05 -1.64
C ASN A 26 -16.52 -1.79 -2.45
N ASN A 27 -16.91 -0.66 -1.94
CA ASN A 27 -16.82 0.59 -2.65
C ASN A 27 -15.46 1.26 -2.39
N TYR A 28 -14.53 1.04 -3.32
CA TYR A 28 -13.19 1.65 -3.27
C TYR A 28 -13.05 2.73 -4.34
N ASN A 29 -12.57 3.91 -3.94
CA ASN A 29 -12.05 4.90 -4.86
C ASN A 29 -10.53 4.75 -4.89
N ILE A 30 -10.00 4.40 -6.05
CA ILE A 30 -8.56 4.07 -6.21
C ILE A 30 -7.91 5.12 -7.09
N ILE A 31 -6.91 5.80 -6.54
CA ILE A 31 -6.06 6.72 -7.27
C ILE A 31 -4.63 6.17 -7.28
N ALA A 32 -3.87 6.49 -8.31
CA ALA A 32 -2.51 6.01 -8.42
C ALA A 32 -1.64 6.99 -9.16
N THR A 33 -0.37 7.04 -8.75
CA THR A 33 0.71 7.69 -9.48
C THR A 33 1.89 6.74 -9.55
N SER A 34 2.74 6.94 -10.55
CA SER A 34 3.93 6.13 -10.74
C SER A 34 4.93 6.94 -11.55
N ARG A 35 6.20 6.58 -11.46
CA ARG A 35 7.24 7.17 -12.29
C ARG A 35 6.91 7.02 -13.78
N ARG A 36 6.37 5.86 -14.16
CA ARG A 36 5.86 5.62 -15.51
C ARG A 36 4.34 5.57 -15.42
N LEU A 37 3.68 6.46 -16.14
CA LEU A 37 2.22 6.59 -16.07
C LEU A 37 1.46 5.63 -16.98
N GLU A 38 2.10 5.06 -18.01
CA GLU A 38 1.41 4.17 -18.96
C GLU A 38 0.69 3.01 -18.27
N PRO A 39 1.31 2.28 -17.31
CA PRO A 39 0.59 1.21 -16.60
C PRO A 39 -0.62 1.72 -15.81
N VAL A 40 -0.54 2.93 -15.25
CA VAL A 40 -1.63 3.50 -14.48
C VAL A 40 -2.79 3.89 -15.40
N TYR A 41 -2.50 4.45 -16.57
CA TYR A 41 -3.53 4.73 -17.57
C TYR A 41 -4.19 3.44 -18.07
N LYS A 42 -3.42 2.39 -18.25
CA LYS A 42 -3.97 1.07 -18.63
C LYS A 42 -4.90 0.54 -17.55
N ALA A 43 -4.52 0.68 -16.28
CA ALA A 43 -5.35 0.25 -15.16
C ALA A 43 -6.64 1.06 -15.08
N LYS A 44 -6.60 2.34 -15.42
CA LYS A 44 -7.82 3.14 -15.51
C LYS A 44 -8.72 2.67 -16.65
N GLU A 45 -8.16 2.40 -17.80
CA GLU A 45 -8.88 1.84 -18.94
C GLU A 45 -9.54 0.50 -18.59
N ASP A 46 -8.85 -0.33 -17.81
CA ASP A 46 -9.35 -1.62 -17.35
C ASP A 46 -10.42 -1.50 -16.23
N GLY A 47 -10.70 -0.30 -15.75
CA GLY A 47 -11.66 -0.08 -14.67
C GLY A 47 -11.12 -0.39 -13.27
N VAL A 48 -9.81 -0.57 -13.14
CA VAL A 48 -9.15 -0.94 -11.86
C VAL A 48 -8.82 0.30 -11.04
N VAL A 49 -8.37 1.37 -11.71
CA VAL A 49 -8.03 2.66 -11.09
C VAL A 49 -9.03 3.70 -11.54
N ASP A 50 -9.51 4.51 -10.62
CA ASP A 50 -10.48 5.57 -10.93
C ASP A 50 -9.80 6.81 -11.52
N ASP A 51 -8.68 7.23 -10.93
CA ASP A 51 -7.95 8.41 -11.38
C ASP A 51 -6.44 8.17 -11.44
N VAL A 52 -5.83 8.69 -12.51
CA VAL A 52 -4.38 8.70 -12.70
C VAL A 52 -3.86 10.07 -12.26
N LEU A 53 -2.88 10.08 -11.36
CA LEU A 53 -2.23 11.31 -10.92
C LEU A 53 -0.79 11.34 -11.43
N ASP A 54 -0.35 12.52 -11.84
CA ASP A 54 1.00 12.69 -12.38
C ASP A 54 2.08 12.85 -11.30
N CYS A 55 1.66 13.16 -10.07
CA CYS A 55 2.59 13.33 -8.95
C CYS A 55 1.87 13.14 -7.61
N VAL A 56 2.65 13.13 -6.55
CA VAL A 56 2.13 13.15 -5.17
C VAL A 56 1.93 14.60 -4.76
N ASP A 57 0.67 14.95 -4.48
CA ASP A 57 0.28 16.30 -4.03
C ASP A 57 -0.98 16.21 -3.16
N ASP A 58 -1.64 17.34 -2.95
CA ASP A 58 -2.82 17.45 -2.07
C ASP A 58 -4.00 16.56 -2.49
N ARG A 59 -3.99 16.03 -3.70
CA ARG A 59 -5.02 15.08 -4.13
C ARG A 59 -4.98 13.76 -3.37
N PHE A 60 -3.86 13.48 -2.68
CA PHE A 60 -3.74 12.34 -1.76
C PHE A 60 -4.26 12.63 -0.35
N ALA A 61 -4.64 13.88 -0.06
CA ALA A 61 -5.01 14.30 1.29
C ALA A 61 -6.22 13.58 1.87
N ASN A 62 -7.15 13.13 1.02
CA ASN A 62 -8.36 12.45 1.45
C ASN A 62 -8.24 10.91 1.47
N CYS A 63 -7.06 10.37 1.20
CA CYS A 63 -6.88 8.93 1.22
C CYS A 63 -7.04 8.36 2.63
N ASP A 64 -7.72 7.24 2.72
CA ASP A 64 -7.82 6.44 3.95
C ASP A 64 -6.60 5.52 4.08
N PHE A 65 -6.08 5.05 2.95
CA PHE A 65 -4.86 4.27 2.86
C PHE A 65 -3.99 4.79 1.73
N ILE A 66 -2.68 4.82 1.95
CA ILE A 66 -1.70 5.07 0.90
C ILE A 66 -0.69 3.93 0.91
N ILE A 67 -0.54 3.27 -0.23
CA ILE A 67 0.32 2.09 -0.37
C ILE A 67 1.53 2.47 -1.21
N LEU A 68 2.71 2.41 -0.58
CA LEU A 68 3.98 2.70 -1.23
C LEU A 68 4.49 1.43 -1.89
N CYS A 69 4.54 1.44 -3.21
CA CYS A 69 4.97 0.31 -4.04
C CYS A 69 6.21 0.66 -4.87
N THR A 70 7.03 1.57 -4.37
CA THR A 70 8.26 2.01 -5.03
C THR A 70 9.47 1.33 -4.41
N PRO A 71 10.64 1.37 -5.09
CA PRO A 71 11.88 0.90 -4.47
C PRO A 71 12.16 1.61 -3.15
N VAL A 72 12.78 0.90 -2.21
CA VAL A 72 13.08 1.41 -0.86
C VAL A 72 13.82 2.75 -0.91
N ILE A 73 14.73 2.92 -1.87
CA ILE A 73 15.54 4.13 -1.99
C ILE A 73 14.72 5.40 -2.22
N THR A 74 13.53 5.28 -2.83
CA THR A 74 12.66 6.43 -3.11
C THR A 74 11.60 6.64 -2.03
N MET A 75 11.35 5.67 -1.17
CA MET A 75 10.29 5.75 -0.16
C MET A 75 10.49 6.89 0.83
N ASN A 76 11.74 7.19 1.18
CA ASN A 76 12.05 8.26 2.12
C ASN A 76 11.53 9.62 1.62
N ASP A 77 11.74 9.93 0.35
CA ASP A 77 11.26 11.19 -0.22
C ASP A 77 9.74 11.26 -0.27
N TYR A 78 9.07 10.16 -0.60
CA TYR A 78 7.62 10.10 -0.60
C TYR A 78 7.04 10.25 0.80
N LEU A 79 7.64 9.61 1.80
CA LEU A 79 7.20 9.76 3.20
C LEU A 79 7.30 11.22 3.64
N LYS A 80 8.39 11.92 3.30
CA LYS A 80 8.56 13.34 3.63
C LYS A 80 7.46 14.20 2.99
N GLN A 81 7.13 13.94 1.74
CA GLN A 81 6.05 14.66 1.05
C GLN A 81 4.70 14.38 1.70
N LEU A 82 4.41 13.12 2.02
CA LEU A 82 3.13 12.73 2.57
C LEU A 82 2.91 13.23 3.99
N LYS A 83 3.96 13.47 4.75
CA LYS A 83 3.87 13.92 6.14
C LYS A 83 2.97 15.16 6.29
N ASP A 84 3.08 16.10 5.36
CA ASP A 84 2.33 17.36 5.40
C ASP A 84 1.02 17.30 4.61
N ILE A 85 0.72 16.19 3.94
CA ILE A 85 -0.44 16.04 3.06
C ILE A 85 -1.54 15.19 3.70
N VAL A 86 -1.18 14.10 4.36
CA VAL A 86 -2.16 13.10 4.79
C VAL A 86 -3.06 13.61 5.91
N LYS A 87 -4.33 13.21 5.85
CA LYS A 87 -5.30 13.53 6.89
C LYS A 87 -5.06 12.68 8.14
N SER A 88 -5.56 13.16 9.26
CA SER A 88 -5.66 12.37 10.49
C SER A 88 -6.46 11.08 10.19
N GLY A 89 -5.95 9.95 10.62
CA GLY A 89 -6.59 8.66 10.38
C GLY A 89 -6.16 7.95 9.11
N CYS A 90 -5.40 8.61 8.22
CA CYS A 90 -4.80 7.91 7.07
C CYS A 90 -3.77 6.89 7.55
N ILE A 91 -3.76 5.72 6.94
CA ILE A 91 -2.72 4.71 7.16
C ILE A 91 -1.84 4.66 5.92
N ILE A 92 -0.55 4.93 6.11
CA ILE A 92 0.46 4.75 5.07
C ILE A 92 1.10 3.39 5.30
N THR A 93 1.24 2.60 4.25
CA THR A 93 1.89 1.29 4.30
C THR A 93 2.81 1.11 3.10
N ASP A 94 3.66 0.11 3.15
CA ASP A 94 4.51 -0.29 2.04
C ASP A 94 4.28 -1.77 1.72
N VAL A 95 4.94 -2.26 0.69
CA VAL A 95 4.85 -3.68 0.29
C VAL A 95 6.23 -4.33 0.19
N GLY A 96 7.26 -3.68 0.73
CA GLY A 96 8.63 -4.12 0.61
C GLY A 96 8.92 -5.42 1.38
N SER A 97 9.89 -6.17 0.88
CA SER A 97 10.30 -7.45 1.49
C SER A 97 11.21 -7.29 2.73
N VAL A 98 11.73 -6.09 2.96
CA VAL A 98 12.57 -5.77 4.13
C VAL A 98 11.89 -4.66 4.93
N LYS A 99 11.81 -4.80 6.25
CA LYS A 99 11.03 -3.91 7.09
C LYS A 99 11.86 -2.99 7.99
N THR A 100 13.03 -3.41 8.43
CA THR A 100 13.81 -2.62 9.39
C THR A 100 14.15 -1.23 8.87
N SER A 101 14.60 -1.13 7.62
CA SER A 101 15.00 0.16 7.05
C SER A 101 13.84 1.14 6.93
N ILE A 102 12.67 0.70 6.47
CA ILE A 102 11.51 1.58 6.36
C ILE A 102 11.00 2.01 7.74
N HIS A 103 10.98 1.11 8.71
CA HIS A 103 10.58 1.45 10.07
C HIS A 103 11.54 2.47 10.71
N ASN A 104 12.84 2.36 10.46
CA ASN A 104 13.81 3.34 10.94
C ASN A 104 13.56 4.71 10.33
N THR A 105 13.30 4.77 9.02
CA THR A 105 12.98 6.02 8.33
C THR A 105 11.70 6.65 8.89
N VAL A 106 10.66 5.85 9.07
CA VAL A 106 9.38 6.30 9.63
C VAL A 106 9.57 6.88 11.03
N LYS A 107 10.39 6.25 11.85
CA LYS A 107 10.72 6.71 13.18
C LYS A 107 11.47 8.04 13.15
N GLU A 108 12.48 8.16 12.28
CA GLU A 108 13.24 9.40 12.12
C GLU A 108 12.37 10.57 11.66
N LEU A 109 11.36 10.29 10.82
CA LEU A 109 10.43 11.30 10.33
C LEU A 109 9.27 11.60 11.29
N ASP A 110 9.22 10.92 12.44
CA ASP A 110 8.13 11.04 13.40
C ASP A 110 6.76 10.72 12.78
N MET A 111 6.70 9.62 12.03
CA MET A 111 5.49 9.17 11.33
C MET A 111 4.98 7.82 11.83
N GLU A 112 5.43 7.36 12.99
CA GLU A 112 5.02 6.06 13.53
C GLU A 112 3.50 5.97 13.79
N ASN A 113 2.84 7.10 14.03
CA ASN A 113 1.42 7.16 14.31
C ASN A 113 0.54 6.98 13.05
N VAL A 114 1.11 7.11 11.85
CA VAL A 114 0.37 6.98 10.57
C VAL A 114 0.87 5.81 9.72
N PHE A 115 1.94 5.14 10.09
CA PHE A 115 2.55 4.09 9.28
C PHE A 115 2.37 2.72 9.89
N ILE A 116 1.99 1.76 9.05
CA ILE A 116 2.02 0.33 9.39
C ILE A 116 2.71 -0.37 8.23
N GLY A 117 3.80 -1.10 8.51
CA GLY A 117 4.51 -1.82 7.47
C GLY A 117 3.71 -3.01 6.94
N GLY A 118 3.93 -3.33 5.68
CA GLY A 118 3.30 -4.47 5.03
C GLY A 118 4.26 -5.24 4.15
N HIS A 119 4.03 -6.54 4.04
CA HIS A 119 4.75 -7.40 3.13
C HIS A 119 3.83 -8.52 2.65
N PRO A 120 3.17 -8.34 1.51
CA PRO A 120 2.44 -9.44 0.90
C PRO A 120 3.45 -10.47 0.42
N MET A 121 3.38 -11.67 0.98
CA MET A 121 4.23 -12.80 0.58
C MET A 121 3.62 -13.45 -0.64
N ALA A 122 3.49 -12.66 -1.66
CA ALA A 122 2.88 -13.01 -2.93
C ALA A 122 3.80 -12.51 -4.02
N GLY A 123 3.74 -13.14 -5.16
CA GLY A 123 4.54 -12.68 -6.26
C GLY A 123 4.62 -13.70 -7.35
N SER A 124 5.36 -13.33 -8.34
CA SER A 124 5.57 -14.10 -9.55
C SER A 124 6.96 -13.75 -10.04
N GLU A 125 7.52 -14.59 -10.90
CA GLU A 125 8.72 -14.25 -11.66
C GLU A 125 8.42 -13.12 -12.66
N LEU A 126 7.14 -12.94 -12.98
CA LEU A 126 6.70 -11.88 -13.87
C LEU A 126 6.70 -10.54 -13.17
N THR A 127 6.84 -9.47 -13.95
CA THR A 127 6.84 -8.09 -13.44
C THR A 127 5.84 -7.24 -14.22
N GLY A 128 5.50 -6.10 -13.65
CA GLY A 128 4.67 -5.09 -14.30
C GLY A 128 3.18 -5.31 -14.15
N TYR A 129 2.45 -4.24 -14.34
CA TYR A 129 0.99 -4.22 -14.21
C TYR A 129 0.31 -5.22 -15.16
N ALA A 130 0.82 -5.38 -16.38
CA ALA A 130 0.21 -6.26 -17.38
C ALA A 130 0.09 -7.72 -16.89
N ASN A 131 0.95 -8.12 -15.96
CA ASN A 131 0.95 -9.46 -15.37
C ASN A 131 0.22 -9.52 -14.03
N SER A 132 -0.33 -8.40 -13.56
CA SER A 132 -1.05 -8.34 -12.30
C SER A 132 -2.38 -9.06 -12.36
N SER A 133 -2.81 -9.60 -11.22
CA SER A 133 -4.07 -10.32 -11.09
C SER A 133 -4.45 -10.39 -9.62
N SER A 134 -5.75 -10.36 -9.34
CA SER A 134 -6.26 -10.59 -7.99
C SER A 134 -5.86 -11.98 -7.46
N ALA A 135 -5.65 -12.95 -8.33
CA ALA A 135 -5.23 -14.30 -7.97
C ALA A 135 -3.87 -14.31 -7.24
N ILE A 136 -3.01 -13.35 -7.52
CA ILE A 136 -1.71 -13.23 -6.85
C ILE A 136 -1.89 -12.95 -5.36
N MET A 137 -2.93 -12.19 -4.99
CA MET A 137 -3.21 -11.85 -3.59
C MET A 137 -4.01 -12.92 -2.86
N LYS A 138 -4.77 -13.73 -3.58
CA LYS A 138 -5.68 -14.70 -2.99
C LYS A 138 -4.93 -15.74 -2.15
N ASN A 139 -5.31 -15.84 -0.87
CA ASN A 139 -4.70 -16.74 0.12
C ASN A 139 -3.22 -16.43 0.42
N ALA A 140 -2.69 -15.33 -0.09
CA ALA A 140 -1.33 -14.93 0.22
C ALA A 140 -1.22 -14.53 1.69
N ARG A 141 -0.12 -14.92 2.32
CA ARG A 141 0.22 -14.43 3.64
C ARG A 141 0.60 -12.96 3.50
N TYR A 142 -0.07 -12.10 4.25
CA TYR A 142 0.21 -10.66 4.24
C TYR A 142 0.76 -10.28 5.60
N VAL A 143 2.07 -10.10 5.70
CA VAL A 143 2.71 -9.74 6.96
C VAL A 143 2.45 -8.27 7.25
N ILE A 144 2.02 -7.99 8.47
CA ILE A 144 1.76 -6.64 8.97
C ILE A 144 2.75 -6.36 10.10
N THR A 145 3.49 -5.27 9.98
CA THR A 145 4.48 -4.87 10.98
C THR A 145 4.08 -3.54 11.62
N PRO A 146 3.40 -3.57 12.78
CA PRO A 146 3.02 -2.35 13.48
C PRO A 146 4.23 -1.56 13.99
N THR A 147 4.02 -0.28 14.26
CA THR A 147 4.98 0.58 14.96
C THR A 147 4.64 0.60 16.45
N SER A 148 5.48 1.26 17.25
CA SER A 148 5.21 1.44 18.69
C SER A 148 3.98 2.31 18.97
N LYS A 149 3.52 3.06 17.97
CA LYS A 149 2.36 3.99 18.09
C LYS A 149 1.11 3.50 17.36
N THR A 150 1.15 2.30 16.80
CA THR A 150 -0.01 1.74 16.10
C THR A 150 -1.12 1.42 17.10
N THR A 151 -2.32 1.93 16.84
CA THR A 151 -3.50 1.66 17.67
C THR A 151 -4.21 0.37 17.21
N ASN A 152 -5.01 -0.20 18.09
CA ASN A 152 -5.84 -1.36 17.73
C ASN A 152 -6.82 -1.03 16.60
N GLU A 153 -7.38 0.17 16.61
CA GLU A 153 -8.28 0.62 15.55
C GLU A 153 -7.60 0.65 14.19
N GLN A 154 -6.39 1.21 14.11
CA GLN A 154 -5.61 1.23 12.87
C GLN A 154 -5.33 -0.19 12.39
N LEU A 155 -4.93 -1.07 13.30
CA LEU A 155 -4.59 -2.45 12.97
C LEU A 155 -5.81 -3.20 12.43
N GLU A 156 -6.97 -3.04 13.06
CA GLU A 156 -8.21 -3.67 12.58
C GLU A 156 -8.64 -3.11 11.21
N ARG A 157 -8.49 -1.82 10.99
CA ARG A 157 -8.78 -1.22 9.67
C ARG A 157 -7.86 -1.78 8.58
N PHE A 158 -6.57 -1.92 8.88
CA PHE A 158 -5.62 -2.48 7.91
C PHE A 158 -5.93 -3.95 7.64
N LYS A 159 -6.24 -4.73 8.67
CA LYS A 159 -6.61 -6.13 8.49
C LYS A 159 -7.86 -6.26 7.63
N ALA A 160 -8.84 -5.39 7.81
CA ALA A 160 -10.05 -5.39 6.98
C ALA A 160 -9.71 -5.16 5.51
N LEU A 161 -8.79 -4.25 5.22
CA LEU A 161 -8.31 -4.01 3.86
C LEU A 161 -7.66 -5.27 3.27
N VAL A 162 -6.81 -5.93 4.06
CA VAL A 162 -6.13 -7.17 3.63
C VAL A 162 -7.14 -8.29 3.38
N TYR A 163 -8.14 -8.44 4.23
CA TYR A 163 -9.21 -9.43 4.01
C TYR A 163 -9.99 -9.15 2.72
N ASP A 164 -10.20 -7.88 2.38
CA ASP A 164 -10.87 -7.52 1.13
C ASP A 164 -10.05 -7.93 -0.10
N MET A 165 -8.73 -8.04 0.02
CA MET A 165 -7.87 -8.59 -1.02
C MET A 165 -7.94 -10.12 -1.09
N LYS A 166 -8.65 -10.78 -0.18
CA LYS A 166 -8.67 -12.24 0.03
C LYS A 166 -7.29 -12.79 0.40
N ALA A 167 -6.46 -11.97 1.01
CA ALA A 167 -5.19 -12.36 1.60
C ALA A 167 -5.36 -12.61 3.10
N ASN A 168 -4.36 -13.20 3.73
CA ASN A 168 -4.38 -13.59 5.13
C ASN A 168 -3.43 -12.72 5.96
N PRO A 169 -3.94 -11.79 6.77
CA PRO A 169 -3.09 -10.92 7.57
C PRO A 169 -2.41 -11.65 8.72
N ASN A 170 -1.15 -11.33 8.97
CA ASN A 170 -0.35 -11.91 10.04
C ASN A 170 0.54 -10.83 10.65
N ASN A 171 0.34 -10.53 11.93
CA ASN A 171 1.14 -9.54 12.64
C ASN A 171 2.50 -10.10 13.03
N MET A 172 3.54 -9.28 12.87
CA MET A 172 4.91 -9.64 13.24
C MET A 172 5.70 -8.37 13.57
N GLY A 173 6.60 -8.44 14.56
CA GLY A 173 7.55 -7.36 14.79
C GLY A 173 8.48 -7.20 13.59
N TYR A 174 8.79 -5.98 13.20
CA TYR A 174 9.57 -5.75 11.98
C TYR A 174 11.00 -6.27 12.06
N THR A 175 11.61 -6.27 13.23
CA THR A 175 12.96 -6.85 13.42
C THR A 175 12.94 -8.36 13.30
N ILE A 176 11.88 -9.01 13.78
CA ILE A 176 11.70 -10.46 13.67
C ILE A 176 11.43 -10.83 12.21
N HIS A 177 10.65 -10.02 11.51
CA HIS A 177 10.33 -10.20 10.10
C HIS A 177 11.61 -10.33 9.26
N ASP A 178 12.55 -9.41 9.43
CA ASP A 178 13.77 -9.39 8.61
C ASP A 178 14.72 -10.55 8.91
N LYS A 179 14.50 -11.26 10.01
CA LYS A 179 15.28 -12.45 10.41
C LYS A 179 14.67 -13.76 9.94
N SER A 180 13.45 -13.74 9.47
CA SER A 180 12.71 -14.96 9.09
C SER A 180 12.75 -15.30 7.61
#